data_efbfe72295ad99dd66c802b214a65e31
#
_entry.id   efbfe72295ad99dd66c802b214a65e31
#
_cell.length_a   1.000
_cell.length_b   1.000
_cell.length_c   1.000
_cell.angle_alpha   90.00
_cell.angle_beta   90.00
_cell.angle_gamma   90.00
#
_symmetry.space_group_name_H-M   'P 1'
#
loop_
_entity.id
_entity.type
_entity.pdbx_description
1 polymer ?
#
loop_
_entity_poly.entity_id
_entity_poly.type
_entity_poly.pdbx_seq_one_letter_code
_entity_poly.pdbx_strand_id
1 'polypeptide(L)'
;MTNEKVYEMKSSKVYPLLVNKALRKNRTKAEVDEIITWLTGYSQPELEELAESEISYGDFFRNAPELNENRTLIKGVVCGIRVENIEEPLMREIRYLDKLVDELAKGKTMGKILRKN
;
A
#
# COMPACT_ATOMS: atom_id res chain seq x y z
N MET A 1 -16.08 -8.29 -5.46
CA MET A 1 -14.79 -8.99 -5.66
C MET A 1 -14.43 -9.70 -4.38
N THR A 2 -14.02 -10.96 -4.46
CA THR A 2 -13.61 -11.71 -3.28
C THR A 2 -12.19 -11.33 -2.87
N ASN A 3 -11.85 -11.59 -1.60
CA ASN A 3 -10.49 -11.31 -1.12
C ASN A 3 -9.44 -12.13 -1.87
N GLU A 4 -9.76 -13.39 -2.21
CA GLU A 4 -8.86 -14.27 -2.95
C GLU A 4 -8.49 -13.67 -4.32
N LYS A 5 -9.43 -13.04 -4.99
CA LYS A 5 -9.13 -12.42 -6.29
C LYS A 5 -8.14 -11.27 -6.15
N VAL A 6 -8.27 -10.49 -5.08
CA VAL A 6 -7.32 -9.40 -4.81
C VAL A 6 -5.94 -9.98 -4.53
N TYR A 7 -5.86 -11.06 -3.75
CA TYR A 7 -4.58 -11.68 -3.41
C TYR A 7 -3.88 -12.28 -4.64
N GLU A 8 -4.65 -12.76 -5.62
CA GLU A 8 -4.12 -13.37 -6.83
C GLU A 8 -3.67 -12.37 -7.89
N MET A 9 -4.06 -11.10 -7.76
CA MET A 9 -3.63 -10.07 -8.69
C MET A 9 -2.10 -9.94 -8.65
N LYS A 10 -1.49 -9.73 -9.83
CA LYS A 10 -0.04 -9.54 -9.88
C LYS A 10 0.34 -8.16 -9.40
N SER A 11 1.36 -8.09 -8.55
CA SER A 11 1.88 -6.80 -8.05
C SER A 11 2.32 -5.92 -9.20
N SER A 12 2.84 -6.51 -10.29
CA SER A 12 3.23 -5.77 -11.49
C SER A 12 2.06 -5.06 -12.17
N LYS A 13 0.83 -5.47 -11.88
CA LYS A 13 -0.37 -4.81 -12.41
C LYS A 13 -0.97 -3.81 -11.41
N VAL A 14 -0.85 -4.09 -10.12
CA VAL A 14 -1.40 -3.22 -9.08
C VAL A 14 -0.52 -1.98 -8.87
N TYR A 15 0.79 -2.17 -8.84
CA TYR A 15 1.72 -1.06 -8.57
C TYR A 15 1.55 0.13 -9.53
N PRO A 16 1.46 -0.08 -10.87
CA PRO A 16 1.24 1.05 -11.78
C PRO A 16 -0.07 1.80 -11.51
N LEU A 17 -1.11 1.10 -11.04
CA LEU A 17 -2.39 1.75 -10.72
C LEU A 17 -2.24 2.69 -9.53
N LEU A 18 -1.46 2.29 -8.52
CA LEU A 18 -1.20 3.14 -7.36
C LEU A 18 -0.39 4.37 -7.77
N VAL A 19 0.64 4.18 -8.59
CA VAL A 19 1.47 5.28 -9.09
C VAL A 19 0.61 6.25 -9.91
N ASN A 20 -0.22 5.74 -10.82
CA ASN A 20 -1.08 6.58 -11.65
C ASN A 20 -2.08 7.38 -10.83
N LYS A 21 -2.60 6.81 -9.76
CA LYS A 21 -3.52 7.53 -8.86
C LYS A 21 -2.83 8.76 -8.26
N ALA A 22 -1.57 8.62 -7.85
CA ALA A 22 -0.80 9.72 -7.31
C ALA A 22 -0.47 10.75 -8.39
N LEU A 23 -0.03 10.31 -9.57
CA LEU A 23 0.33 11.21 -10.66
C LEU A 23 -0.84 12.08 -11.10
N ARG A 24 -2.05 11.54 -11.10
CA ARG A 24 -3.26 12.31 -11.47
C ARG A 24 -3.54 13.47 -10.52
N LYS A 25 -2.98 13.42 -9.32
CA LYS A 25 -3.16 14.45 -8.30
C LYS A 25 -1.89 15.24 -8.05
N ASN A 26 -0.99 15.25 -9.02
CA ASN A 26 0.29 15.98 -8.96
C ASN A 26 1.23 15.50 -7.85
N ARG A 27 1.11 14.23 -7.47
CA ARG A 27 2.06 13.60 -6.55
C ARG A 27 3.03 12.75 -7.38
N THR A 28 4.03 12.15 -6.75
CA THR A 28 5.11 11.48 -7.48
C THR A 28 5.20 9.99 -7.20
N LYS A 29 5.83 9.27 -8.13
CA LYS A 29 6.16 7.86 -7.95
C LYS A 29 7.05 7.67 -6.72
N ALA A 30 8.01 8.56 -6.50
CA ALA A 30 8.91 8.49 -5.35
C ALA A 30 8.13 8.52 -4.03
N GLU A 31 7.08 9.32 -3.96
CA GLU A 31 6.23 9.38 -2.77
C GLU A 31 5.47 8.08 -2.55
N VAL A 32 4.95 7.47 -3.62
CA VAL A 32 4.29 6.16 -3.53
C VAL A 32 5.28 5.10 -3.06
N ASP A 33 6.48 5.11 -3.63
CA ASP A 33 7.53 4.14 -3.26
C ASP A 33 7.93 4.29 -1.79
N GLU A 34 8.04 5.53 -1.31
CA GLU A 34 8.34 5.78 0.10
C GLU A 34 7.25 5.22 1.02
N ILE A 35 6.00 5.38 0.63
CA ILE A 35 4.87 4.82 1.39
C ILE A 35 4.98 3.30 1.45
N ILE A 36 5.24 2.65 0.31
CA ILE A 36 5.32 1.19 0.25
C ILE A 36 6.50 0.67 1.07
N THR A 37 7.67 1.29 0.94
CA THR A 37 8.85 0.86 1.69
C THR A 37 8.66 1.07 3.20
N TRP A 38 8.02 2.17 3.59
CA TRP A 38 7.68 2.43 4.99
C TRP A 38 6.75 1.34 5.54
N LEU A 39 5.73 0.97 4.77
CA LEU A 39 4.72 0.02 5.24
C LEU A 39 5.26 -1.41 5.33
N THR A 40 6.03 -1.83 4.34
CA THR A 40 6.40 -3.25 4.16
C THR A 40 7.81 -3.59 4.62
N GLY A 41 8.69 -2.62 4.71
CA GLY A 41 10.10 -2.86 5.02
C GLY A 41 10.94 -3.29 3.82
N TYR A 42 10.34 -3.41 2.63
CA TYR A 42 11.13 -3.65 1.42
C TYR A 42 12.03 -2.45 1.14
N SER A 43 13.24 -2.72 0.63
CA SER A 43 14.11 -1.66 0.14
C SER A 43 13.63 -1.19 -1.24
N GLN A 44 14.13 -0.03 -1.70
CA GLN A 44 13.77 0.46 -3.03
C GLN A 44 14.16 -0.53 -4.14
N PRO A 45 15.39 -1.10 -4.14
CA PRO A 45 15.74 -2.12 -5.15
C PRO A 45 14.83 -3.36 -5.11
N GLU A 46 14.47 -3.81 -3.91
CA GLU A 46 13.56 -4.94 -3.76
C GLU A 46 12.17 -4.63 -4.33
N LEU A 47 11.67 -3.42 -4.04
CA LEU A 47 10.39 -2.99 -4.57
C LEU A 47 10.40 -2.96 -6.10
N GLU A 48 11.45 -2.41 -6.70
CA GLU A 48 11.57 -2.33 -8.15
C GLU A 48 11.61 -3.71 -8.80
N GLU A 49 12.32 -4.64 -8.19
CA GLU A 49 12.38 -6.02 -8.67
C GLU A 49 11.01 -6.70 -8.59
N LEU A 50 10.32 -6.56 -7.46
CA LEU A 50 9.02 -7.19 -7.25
C LEU A 50 7.95 -6.57 -8.14
N ALA A 51 8.06 -5.28 -8.45
CA ALA A 51 7.11 -4.60 -9.33
C ALA A 51 7.17 -5.11 -10.77
N GLU A 52 8.26 -5.79 -11.15
CA GLU A 52 8.42 -6.38 -12.48
C GLU A 52 8.26 -7.91 -12.46
N SER A 53 8.08 -8.49 -11.28
CA SER A 53 8.01 -9.94 -11.13
C SER A 53 6.58 -10.47 -11.30
N GLU A 54 6.44 -11.79 -11.21
CA GLU A 54 5.15 -12.48 -11.28
C GLU A 54 4.48 -12.65 -9.91
N ILE A 55 5.05 -12.06 -8.86
CA ILE A 55 4.55 -12.23 -7.50
C ILE A 55 3.10 -11.73 -7.37
N SER A 56 2.27 -12.50 -6.68
CA SER A 56 0.91 -12.08 -6.39
C SER A 56 0.91 -10.97 -5.34
N TYR A 57 -0.14 -10.15 -5.36
CA TYR A 57 -0.28 -9.05 -4.40
C TYR A 57 -0.36 -9.57 -2.97
N GLY A 58 -1.06 -10.70 -2.78
CA GLY A 58 -1.10 -11.34 -1.46
C GLY A 58 0.27 -11.76 -0.97
N ASP A 59 1.05 -12.40 -1.83
CA ASP A 59 2.40 -12.85 -1.45
C ASP A 59 3.34 -11.67 -1.25
N PHE A 60 3.16 -10.59 -1.98
CA PHE A 60 3.92 -9.36 -1.76
C PHE A 60 3.84 -8.94 -0.29
N PHE A 61 2.63 -8.96 0.28
CA PHE A 61 2.44 -8.60 1.69
C PHE A 61 2.85 -9.71 2.65
N ARG A 62 2.61 -11.00 2.30
CA ARG A 62 3.01 -12.12 3.15
C ARG A 62 4.53 -12.19 3.33
N ASN A 63 5.27 -11.81 2.30
CA ASN A 63 6.73 -11.86 2.30
C ASN A 63 7.38 -10.53 2.71
N ALA A 64 6.59 -9.55 3.14
CA ALA A 64 7.11 -8.26 3.58
C ALA A 64 8.13 -8.46 4.70
N PRO A 65 9.36 -7.92 4.54
CA PRO A 65 10.43 -8.18 5.52
C PRO A 65 10.13 -7.65 6.91
N GLU A 66 9.49 -6.48 6.99
CA GLU A 66 9.23 -5.84 8.28
C GLU A 66 8.07 -4.87 8.16
N LEU A 67 6.85 -5.37 8.39
CA LEU A 67 5.68 -4.52 8.42
C LEU A 67 5.83 -3.48 9.55
N ASN A 68 5.56 -2.22 9.21
CA ASN A 68 5.75 -1.13 10.16
C ASN A 68 4.76 -1.24 11.32
N GLU A 69 5.26 -1.18 12.55
CA GLU A 69 4.42 -1.28 13.74
C GLU A 69 3.38 -0.18 13.81
N ASN A 70 3.70 1.00 13.31
CA ASN A 70 2.80 2.14 13.36
C ASN A 70 1.67 2.08 12.34
N ARG A 71 1.64 1.05 11.49
CA ARG A 71 0.56 0.89 10.52
C ARG A 71 -0.81 0.77 11.21
N THR A 72 -0.83 0.29 12.45
CA THR A 72 -2.08 0.18 13.20
C THR A 72 -2.69 1.54 13.57
N LEU A 73 -1.93 2.62 13.41
CA LEU A 73 -2.43 3.98 13.59
C LEU A 73 -3.19 4.47 12.35
N ILE A 74 -3.14 3.72 11.25
CA ILE A 74 -3.87 4.06 10.03
C ILE A 74 -5.35 3.76 10.27
N LYS A 75 -6.18 4.79 10.13
CA LYS A 75 -7.62 4.68 10.38
C LYS A 75 -8.40 5.45 9.32
N GLY A 76 -9.66 5.12 9.18
CA GLY A 76 -10.56 5.83 8.29
C GLY A 76 -11.07 4.97 7.16
N VAL A 77 -11.79 5.61 6.25
CA VAL A 77 -12.50 4.90 5.17
C VAL A 77 -11.67 4.92 3.89
N VAL A 78 -11.57 3.77 3.23
CA VAL A 78 -11.05 3.65 1.87
C VAL A 78 -11.89 2.61 1.14
N CYS A 79 -12.26 2.89 -0.11
CA CYS A 79 -13.10 1.99 -0.90
C CYS A 79 -14.40 1.61 -0.18
N GLY A 80 -14.96 2.54 0.61
CA GLY A 80 -16.22 2.34 1.31
C GLY A 80 -16.13 1.51 2.59
N ILE A 81 -14.92 1.15 3.04
CA ILE A 81 -14.71 0.31 4.21
C ILE A 81 -13.77 0.99 5.19
N ARG A 82 -14.06 0.92 6.48
CA ARG A 82 -13.13 1.41 7.50
C ARG A 82 -12.03 0.39 7.71
N VAL A 83 -10.76 0.82 7.50
CA VAL A 83 -9.62 -0.09 7.55
C VAL A 83 -9.46 -0.73 8.93
N GLU A 84 -9.74 0.02 10.00
CA GLU A 84 -9.62 -0.50 11.36
C GLU A 84 -10.64 -1.61 11.69
N ASN A 85 -11.68 -1.74 10.88
CA ASN A 85 -12.72 -2.76 11.07
C ASN A 85 -12.52 -4.01 10.21
N ILE A 86 -11.48 -4.06 9.40
CA ILE A 86 -11.22 -5.24 8.56
C ILE A 86 -10.64 -6.34 9.43
N GLU A 87 -11.34 -7.48 9.50
CA GLU A 87 -10.96 -8.59 10.37
C GLU A 87 -9.86 -9.46 9.79
N GLU A 88 -9.86 -9.68 8.48
CA GLU A 88 -8.84 -10.52 7.85
C GLU A 88 -7.51 -9.78 7.77
N PRO A 89 -6.45 -10.30 8.45
CA PRO A 89 -5.18 -9.56 8.56
C PRO A 89 -4.55 -9.20 7.22
N LEU A 90 -4.54 -10.12 6.26
CA LEU A 90 -3.90 -9.86 4.97
C LEU A 90 -4.65 -8.77 4.19
N MET A 91 -5.97 -8.82 4.16
CA MET A 91 -6.77 -7.79 3.51
C MET A 91 -6.58 -6.45 4.20
N ARG A 92 -6.48 -6.43 5.52
CA ARG A 92 -6.24 -5.19 6.26
C ARG A 92 -4.90 -4.57 5.85
N GLU A 93 -3.84 -5.37 5.69
CA GLU A 93 -2.55 -4.85 5.24
C GLU A 93 -2.66 -4.21 3.85
N ILE A 94 -3.37 -4.86 2.95
CA ILE A 94 -3.61 -4.34 1.61
C ILE A 94 -4.36 -3.00 1.67
N ARG A 95 -5.39 -2.93 2.50
CA ARG A 95 -6.19 -1.71 2.61
C ARG A 95 -5.47 -0.58 3.32
N TYR A 96 -4.50 -0.89 4.19
CA TYR A 96 -3.63 0.15 4.73
C TYR A 96 -2.90 0.87 3.59
N LEU A 97 -2.34 0.12 2.65
CA LEU A 97 -1.66 0.73 1.51
C LEU A 97 -2.62 1.59 0.69
N ASP A 98 -3.81 1.07 0.39
CA ASP A 98 -4.82 1.82 -0.35
C ASP A 98 -5.16 3.14 0.36
N LYS A 99 -5.29 3.10 1.69
CA LYS A 99 -5.61 4.28 2.48
C LYS A 99 -4.49 5.32 2.42
N LEU A 100 -3.24 4.87 2.53
CA LEU A 100 -2.09 5.78 2.48
C LEU A 100 -1.97 6.45 1.11
N VAL A 101 -2.17 5.70 0.03
CA VAL A 101 -2.12 6.27 -1.32
C VAL A 101 -3.31 7.21 -1.54
N ASP A 102 -4.48 6.89 -0.99
CA ASP A 102 -5.65 7.77 -1.05
C ASP A 102 -5.36 9.10 -0.35
N GLU A 103 -4.74 9.06 0.82
CA GLU A 103 -4.34 10.28 1.54
C GLU A 103 -3.34 11.10 0.74
N LEU A 104 -2.39 10.43 0.08
CA LEU A 104 -1.44 11.09 -0.79
C LEU A 104 -2.15 11.81 -1.94
N ALA A 105 -3.08 11.13 -2.59
CA ALA A 105 -3.84 11.69 -3.70
C ALA A 105 -4.71 12.88 -3.27
N LYS A 106 -5.14 12.90 -2.01
CA LYS A 106 -5.94 13.99 -1.46
C LYS A 106 -5.12 15.19 -0.98
N GLY A 107 -3.81 15.13 -1.14
CA GLY A 107 -2.95 16.27 -0.84
C GLY A 107 -2.33 16.27 0.55
N LYS A 108 -2.46 15.19 1.31
CA LYS A 108 -1.86 15.12 2.64
C LYS A 108 -0.33 15.08 2.52
N THR A 109 0.36 15.71 3.47
CA THR A 109 1.83 15.71 3.47
C THR A 109 2.37 14.35 3.88
N MET A 110 3.58 14.01 3.39
CA MET A 110 4.22 12.74 3.73
C MET A 110 4.40 12.58 5.25
N GLY A 111 4.73 13.66 5.94
CA GLY A 111 4.89 13.61 7.40
C GLY A 111 3.63 13.21 8.14
N LYS A 112 2.45 13.49 7.55
CA LYS A 112 1.17 13.09 8.14
C LYS A 112 0.72 11.71 7.67
N ILE A 113 1.10 11.33 6.46
CA ILE A 113 0.75 10.02 5.90
C ILE A 113 1.50 8.92 6.63
N LEU A 114 2.81 9.10 6.80
CA LEU A 114 3.66 8.12 7.48
C LEU A 114 3.52 8.29 8.99
N ARG A 115 2.70 7.42 9.59
CA ARG A 115 2.36 7.51 11.02
C ARG A 115 3.62 7.33 11.86
N LYS A 116 3.91 8.32 12.69
CA LYS A 116 5.04 8.28 13.63
C LYS A 116 4.51 8.56 15.03
N ASN A 117 5.13 7.93 16.00
CA ASN A 117 4.80 8.19 17.41
C ASN A 117 5.38 9.52 17.84
#